data_a99d0f8996c87441c3e1c5a272351b95
#
_entry.id   a99d0f8996c87441c3e1c5a272351b95
#
_cell.length_a   1.000
_cell.length_b   1.000
_cell.length_c   1.000
_cell.angle_alpha   90.00
_cell.angle_beta   90.00
_cell.angle_gamma   90.00
#
_symmetry.space_group_name_H-M   'P 1'
#
loop_
_entity.id
_entity.type
_entity.pdbx_description
1 polymer ?
#
loop_
_entity_poly.entity_id
_entity_poly.type
_entity_poly.pdbx_seq_one_letter_code
_entity_poly.pdbx_strand_id
1 'polypeptide(L)'
;MRIPTFFLAAAFLVFAGCRGPTHPINPPNASIQQLDVLPDGRWKIQIRLENFSDKTVHYTTVKASLRVGGEAAADIFLNADMDVPGENADTIDTTLTPLPNAGKALATDVKLPGGASYELKGTITIPAASKDFKFEHKSRLSPVPGIANQYR
;
A
#
# COMPACT_ATOMS: atom_id res chain seq x y z
N MET A 1 -13.57 66.02 -47.72
CA MET A 1 -13.70 65.73 -46.30
C MET A 1 -13.38 64.24 -46.10
N ARG A 2 -12.12 63.96 -45.68
CA ARG A 2 -11.60 62.57 -45.60
C ARG A 2 -11.58 62.15 -44.13
N ILE A 3 -12.30 61.09 -43.78
CA ILE A 3 -12.35 60.49 -42.42
C ILE A 3 -11.28 59.40 -42.36
N PRO A 4 -10.33 59.43 -41.44
CA PRO A 4 -9.37 58.33 -41.27
C PRO A 4 -9.99 57.20 -40.40
N THR A 5 -9.96 56.02 -40.94
CA THR A 5 -10.38 54.79 -40.27
C THR A 5 -9.31 54.33 -39.30
N PHE A 6 -9.58 54.39 -37.98
CA PHE A 6 -8.71 53.85 -36.94
C PHE A 6 -8.91 52.31 -36.87
N PHE A 7 -7.88 51.58 -37.25
CA PHE A 7 -7.78 50.14 -36.99
C PHE A 7 -7.35 49.90 -35.50
N LEU A 8 -8.28 49.45 -34.71
CA LEU A 8 -8.01 49.00 -33.35
C LEU A 8 -7.53 47.53 -33.38
N ALA A 9 -6.20 47.35 -33.29
CA ALA A 9 -5.60 46.01 -33.18
C ALA A 9 -5.78 45.49 -31.75
N ALA A 10 -6.71 44.54 -31.55
CA ALA A 10 -6.86 43.83 -30.28
C ALA A 10 -5.75 42.76 -30.16
N ALA A 11 -4.76 43.04 -29.29
CA ALA A 11 -3.74 42.06 -28.93
C ALA A 11 -4.30 41.00 -28.01
N PHE A 12 -4.54 39.80 -28.53
CA PHE A 12 -4.86 38.59 -27.74
C PHE A 12 -3.58 38.12 -27.04
N LEU A 13 -3.45 38.44 -25.74
CA LEU A 13 -2.46 37.83 -24.87
C LEU A 13 -2.85 36.39 -24.59
N VAL A 14 -2.26 35.44 -25.32
CA VAL A 14 -2.34 34.01 -25.02
C VAL A 14 -1.48 33.74 -23.79
N PHE A 15 -2.09 33.62 -22.63
CA PHE A 15 -1.43 33.07 -21.44
C PHE A 15 -1.17 31.57 -21.69
N ALA A 16 0.00 31.27 -22.21
CA ALA A 16 0.54 29.90 -22.16
C ALA A 16 0.86 29.58 -20.70
N GLY A 17 -0.11 29.02 -20.00
CA GLY A 17 0.12 28.48 -18.65
C GLY A 17 1.15 27.35 -18.73
N CYS A 18 2.38 27.61 -18.30
CA CYS A 18 3.37 26.57 -18.05
C CYS A 18 2.80 25.63 -16.97
N ARG A 19 2.22 24.51 -17.38
CA ARG A 19 2.02 23.37 -16.48
C ARG A 19 3.42 22.86 -16.14
N GLY A 20 3.87 23.07 -14.91
CA GLY A 20 5.09 22.46 -14.40
C GLY A 20 5.04 20.94 -14.54
N PRO A 21 6.19 20.25 -14.46
CA PRO A 21 6.23 18.80 -14.59
C PRO A 21 5.28 18.16 -13.57
N THR A 22 4.27 17.44 -14.06
CA THR A 22 3.39 16.66 -13.21
C THR A 22 4.13 15.40 -12.81
N HIS A 23 4.53 15.30 -11.53
CA HIS A 23 5.09 14.07 -10.97
C HIS A 23 3.95 13.07 -10.75
N PRO A 24 3.83 12.00 -11.54
CA PRO A 24 2.76 11.04 -11.38
C PRO A 24 2.91 10.28 -10.06
N ILE A 25 1.78 9.92 -9.45
CA ILE A 25 1.80 9.00 -8.32
C ILE A 25 1.80 7.58 -8.90
N ASN A 26 2.90 6.86 -8.65
CA ASN A 26 3.04 5.46 -9.05
C ASN A 26 2.19 4.56 -8.13
N PRO A 27 1.65 3.44 -8.65
CA PRO A 27 0.91 2.48 -7.84
C PRO A 27 1.75 2.00 -6.65
N PRO A 28 1.26 2.17 -5.41
CA PRO A 28 1.94 1.68 -4.22
C PRO A 28 1.78 0.16 -4.08
N ASN A 29 2.54 -0.42 -3.14
CA ASN A 29 2.39 -1.82 -2.76
C ASN A 29 2.28 -1.95 -1.24
N ALA A 30 1.71 -3.08 -0.78
CA ALA A 30 1.71 -3.47 0.61
C ALA A 30 2.11 -4.94 0.76
N SER A 31 2.95 -5.22 1.75
CA SER A 31 3.44 -6.57 2.03
C SER A 31 3.50 -6.82 3.54
N ILE A 32 3.60 -8.08 3.95
CA ILE A 32 3.84 -8.42 5.36
C ILE A 32 5.34 -8.34 5.62
N GLN A 33 5.75 -7.43 6.49
CA GLN A 33 7.13 -7.31 7.00
C GLN A 33 7.40 -8.33 8.09
N GLN A 34 6.43 -8.54 8.99
CA GLN A 34 6.51 -9.45 10.12
C GLN A 34 5.12 -9.89 10.56
N LEU A 35 5.01 -11.14 11.01
CA LEU A 35 3.84 -11.70 11.64
C LEU A 35 4.25 -12.39 12.94
N ASP A 36 3.64 -12.01 14.06
CA ASP A 36 3.82 -12.63 15.37
C ASP A 36 2.53 -13.32 15.79
N VAL A 37 2.60 -14.58 16.17
CA VAL A 37 1.48 -15.31 16.77
C VAL A 37 1.52 -15.10 18.28
N LEU A 38 0.53 -14.38 18.79
CA LEU A 38 0.41 -14.04 20.20
C LEU A 38 -0.04 -15.26 21.03
N PRO A 39 0.20 -15.26 22.36
CA PRO A 39 -0.20 -16.39 23.24
C PRO A 39 -1.68 -16.69 23.24
N ASP A 40 -2.53 -15.73 22.93
CA ASP A 40 -3.98 -15.88 22.80
C ASP A 40 -4.46 -16.32 21.41
N GLY A 41 -3.51 -16.60 20.50
CA GLY A 41 -3.77 -17.05 19.13
C GLY A 41 -4.06 -15.92 18.13
N ARG A 42 -4.12 -14.66 18.55
CA ARG A 42 -4.19 -13.53 17.64
C ARG A 42 -2.87 -13.35 16.89
N TRP A 43 -2.94 -12.68 15.75
CA TRP A 43 -1.77 -12.31 14.96
C TRP A 43 -1.52 -10.82 15.08
N LYS A 44 -0.31 -10.44 15.50
CA LYS A 44 0.20 -9.09 15.32
C LYS A 44 0.95 -9.07 14.00
N ILE A 45 0.53 -8.20 13.09
CA ILE A 45 1.09 -8.10 11.74
C ILE A 45 1.65 -6.70 11.55
N GLN A 46 2.89 -6.61 11.13
CA GLN A 46 3.50 -5.40 10.63
C GLN A 46 3.40 -5.40 9.11
N ILE A 47 2.65 -4.43 8.57
CA ILE A 47 2.46 -4.24 7.14
C ILE A 47 3.41 -3.15 6.67
N ARG A 48 4.21 -3.47 5.66
CA ARG A 48 5.09 -2.56 4.97
C ARG A 48 4.33 -1.93 3.81
N LEU A 49 4.28 -0.60 3.77
CA LEU A 49 3.68 0.20 2.70
C LEU A 49 4.81 0.83 1.89
N GLU A 50 4.84 0.58 0.58
CA GLU A 50 5.89 1.02 -0.32
C GLU A 50 5.39 2.12 -1.25
N ASN A 51 6.18 3.20 -1.35
CA ASN A 51 5.95 4.30 -2.25
C ASN A 51 6.99 4.28 -3.38
N PHE A 52 6.56 3.99 -4.59
CA PHE A 52 7.40 3.97 -5.80
C PHE A 52 7.39 5.30 -6.58
N SER A 53 6.77 6.34 -6.01
CA SER A 53 6.82 7.69 -6.57
C SER A 53 8.11 8.39 -6.14
N ASP A 54 8.54 9.38 -6.88
CA ASP A 54 9.72 10.20 -6.58
C ASP A 54 9.50 11.25 -5.48
N LYS A 55 8.27 11.34 -4.96
CA LYS A 55 7.85 12.31 -3.93
C LYS A 55 7.16 11.61 -2.78
N THR A 56 7.10 12.28 -1.63
CA THR A 56 6.28 11.86 -0.48
C THR A 56 4.82 11.77 -0.88
N VAL A 57 4.17 10.69 -0.49
CA VAL A 57 2.74 10.42 -0.74
C VAL A 57 2.05 10.11 0.58
N HIS A 58 0.92 10.79 0.82
CA HIS A 58 0.07 10.57 1.98
C HIS A 58 -0.89 9.41 1.72
N TYR A 59 -0.83 8.36 2.56
CA TYR A 59 -1.71 7.21 2.54
C TYR A 59 -2.74 7.33 3.66
N THR A 60 -4.04 7.27 3.33
CA THR A 60 -5.10 7.41 4.34
C THR A 60 -5.65 6.09 4.80
N THR A 61 -5.95 5.18 3.87
CA THR A 61 -6.63 3.92 4.20
C THR A 61 -6.01 2.77 3.43
N VAL A 62 -5.83 1.64 4.12
CA VAL A 62 -5.47 0.35 3.50
C VAL A 62 -6.60 -0.64 3.78
N LYS A 63 -7.16 -1.22 2.73
CA LYS A 63 -8.12 -2.33 2.81
C LYS A 63 -7.53 -3.53 2.11
N ALA A 64 -7.48 -4.67 2.78
CA ALA A 64 -6.91 -5.87 2.19
C ALA A 64 -7.58 -7.13 2.68
N SER A 65 -7.57 -8.17 1.85
CA SER A 65 -7.82 -9.55 2.25
C SER A 65 -6.49 -10.28 2.37
N LEU A 66 -6.31 -11.00 3.46
CA LEU A 66 -5.14 -11.85 3.72
C LEU A 66 -5.51 -13.32 3.56
N ARG A 67 -4.70 -14.05 2.82
CA ARG A 67 -4.72 -15.52 2.75
C ARG A 67 -3.37 -16.06 3.19
N VAL A 68 -3.38 -17.20 3.89
CA VAL A 68 -2.15 -17.89 4.34
C VAL A 68 -2.31 -19.39 4.07
N GLY A 69 -1.33 -20.01 3.44
CA GLY A 69 -1.39 -21.42 3.04
C GLY A 69 -2.56 -21.73 2.09
N GLY A 70 -3.00 -20.73 1.30
CA GLY A 70 -4.18 -20.88 0.45
C GLY A 70 -5.52 -20.66 1.16
N GLU A 71 -5.55 -20.56 2.49
CA GLU A 71 -6.76 -20.37 3.30
C GLU A 71 -7.02 -18.88 3.56
N ALA A 72 -8.30 -18.48 3.57
CA ALA A 72 -8.67 -17.12 3.98
C ALA A 72 -8.30 -16.91 5.45
N ALA A 73 -7.58 -15.82 5.75
CA ALA A 73 -7.12 -15.53 7.10
C ALA A 73 -7.90 -14.39 7.75
N ALA A 74 -7.99 -13.24 7.11
CA ALA A 74 -8.71 -12.08 7.64
C ALA A 74 -8.92 -11.02 6.55
N ASP A 75 -9.92 -10.17 6.79
CA ASP A 75 -10.01 -8.87 6.13
C ASP A 75 -9.37 -7.82 7.03
N ILE A 76 -8.55 -6.97 6.43
CA ILE A 76 -7.77 -5.93 7.10
C ILE A 76 -8.30 -4.57 6.69
N PHE A 77 -8.57 -3.73 7.67
CA PHE A 77 -8.90 -2.33 7.47
C PHE A 77 -8.02 -1.47 8.38
N LEU A 78 -7.18 -0.63 7.77
CA LEU A 78 -6.27 0.25 8.49
C LEU A 78 -6.53 1.70 8.12
N ASN A 79 -6.62 2.55 9.14
CA ASN A 79 -6.46 3.98 8.98
C ASN A 79 -4.96 4.27 9.09
N ALA A 80 -4.28 4.36 7.93
CA ALA A 80 -2.84 4.54 7.88
C ALA A 80 -2.47 5.96 8.28
N ASP A 81 -3.14 6.96 7.69
CA ASP A 81 -2.96 8.40 7.95
C ASP A 81 -1.48 8.78 8.08
N MET A 82 -0.66 8.39 7.11
CA MET A 82 0.79 8.52 7.16
C MET A 82 1.40 8.99 5.85
N ASP A 83 2.49 9.73 5.96
CA ASP A 83 3.32 10.18 4.86
C ASP A 83 4.44 9.18 4.60
N VAL A 84 4.48 8.58 3.42
CA VAL A 84 5.57 7.70 3.01
C VAL A 84 6.49 8.47 2.05
N PRO A 85 7.78 8.67 2.38
CA PRO A 85 8.72 9.37 1.52
C PRO A 85 8.85 8.72 0.14
N GLY A 86 9.25 9.52 -0.85
CA GLY A 86 9.48 9.02 -2.21
C GLY A 86 10.53 7.92 -2.25
N GLU A 87 10.31 6.90 -3.10
CA GLU A 87 11.20 5.75 -3.28
C GLU A 87 11.56 5.04 -1.96
N ASN A 88 10.63 5.05 -1.00
CA ASN A 88 10.82 4.51 0.33
C ASN A 88 9.61 3.69 0.79
N ALA A 89 9.70 3.18 2.00
CA ALA A 89 8.61 2.45 2.64
C ALA A 89 8.52 2.79 4.12
N ASP A 90 7.33 2.64 4.67
CA ASP A 90 7.08 2.72 6.10
C ASP A 90 6.19 1.57 6.54
N THR A 91 6.05 1.35 7.84
CA THR A 91 5.33 0.21 8.40
C THR A 91 4.19 0.64 9.32
N ILE A 92 3.11 -0.14 9.30
CA ILE A 92 1.98 0.02 10.21
C ILE A 92 1.63 -1.33 10.85
N ASP A 93 1.40 -1.32 12.14
CA ASP A 93 1.06 -2.51 12.92
C ASP A 93 -0.46 -2.69 13.01
N THR A 94 -0.90 -3.93 12.95
CA THR A 94 -2.27 -4.32 13.25
C THR A 94 -2.31 -5.62 14.02
N THR A 95 -3.39 -5.84 14.77
CA THR A 95 -3.64 -7.11 15.46
C THR A 95 -5.01 -7.63 15.05
N LEU A 96 -5.09 -8.88 14.66
CA LEU A 96 -6.31 -9.52 14.22
C LEU A 96 -6.44 -10.96 14.73
N THR A 97 -7.64 -11.47 14.72
CA THR A 97 -7.92 -12.89 14.98
C THR A 97 -8.05 -13.61 13.64
N PRO A 98 -7.14 -14.55 13.31
CA PRO A 98 -7.22 -15.26 12.05
C PRO A 98 -8.37 -16.24 12.04
N LEU A 99 -8.91 -16.54 10.85
CA LEU A 99 -9.82 -17.65 10.68
C LEU A 99 -9.10 -18.98 11.03
N PRO A 100 -9.80 -19.97 11.62
CA PRO A 100 -9.19 -21.17 12.17
C PRO A 100 -8.35 -21.98 11.17
N ASN A 101 -8.78 -22.05 9.91
CA ASN A 101 -8.05 -22.80 8.88
C ASN A 101 -6.72 -22.15 8.54
N ALA A 102 -6.67 -20.82 8.46
CA ALA A 102 -5.44 -20.08 8.20
C ALA A 102 -4.44 -20.22 9.36
N GLY A 103 -4.92 -20.24 10.61
CA GLY A 103 -4.07 -20.50 11.78
C GLY A 103 -3.42 -21.88 11.73
N LYS A 104 -4.19 -22.91 11.34
CA LYS A 104 -3.68 -24.26 11.14
C LYS A 104 -2.70 -24.36 9.98
N ALA A 105 -3.02 -23.71 8.85
CA ALA A 105 -2.17 -23.67 7.68
C ALA A 105 -0.82 -23.01 8.00
N LEU A 106 -0.82 -21.86 8.68
CA LEU A 106 0.42 -21.21 9.12
C LEU A 106 1.27 -22.16 9.97
N ALA A 107 0.68 -22.73 11.03
CA ALA A 107 1.39 -23.63 11.97
C ALA A 107 1.99 -24.87 11.30
N THR A 108 1.39 -25.34 10.21
CA THR A 108 1.84 -26.49 9.42
C THR A 108 2.90 -26.07 8.41
N ASP A 109 2.60 -25.06 7.59
CA ASP A 109 3.40 -24.70 6.41
C ASP A 109 4.70 -24.00 6.76
N VAL A 110 4.78 -23.31 7.90
CA VAL A 110 6.05 -22.69 8.37
C VAL A 110 7.14 -23.73 8.69
N LYS A 111 6.76 -24.99 8.87
CA LYS A 111 7.70 -26.12 9.09
C LYS A 111 8.23 -26.69 7.78
N LEU A 112 7.61 -26.36 6.66
CA LEU A 112 8.03 -26.82 5.35
C LEU A 112 9.21 -26.01 4.82
N PRO A 113 10.06 -26.58 3.95
CA PRO A 113 11.07 -25.82 3.24
C PRO A 113 10.43 -24.64 2.48
N GLY A 114 10.92 -23.40 2.76
CA GLY A 114 10.40 -22.18 2.16
C GLY A 114 9.23 -21.53 2.89
N GLY A 115 8.78 -22.06 4.04
CA GLY A 115 7.77 -21.43 4.89
C GLY A 115 6.34 -21.44 4.35
N ALA A 116 5.44 -20.72 5.01
CA ALA A 116 4.03 -20.60 4.62
C ALA A 116 3.83 -19.55 3.54
N SER A 117 3.13 -19.89 2.47
CA SER A 117 2.74 -18.91 1.45
C SER A 117 1.71 -17.93 2.00
N TYR A 118 1.77 -16.66 1.57
CA TYR A 118 0.69 -15.72 1.81
C TYR A 118 0.38 -14.90 0.57
N GLU A 119 -0.85 -14.41 0.52
CA GLU A 119 -1.33 -13.44 -0.46
C GLU A 119 -2.02 -12.30 0.29
N LEU A 120 -1.56 -11.07 0.05
CA LEU A 120 -2.19 -9.85 0.54
C LEU A 120 -2.68 -9.06 -0.68
N LYS A 121 -4.00 -8.87 -0.77
CA LYS A 121 -4.62 -8.22 -1.91
C LYS A 121 -5.62 -7.18 -1.45
N GLY A 122 -5.56 -5.98 -2.06
CA GLY A 122 -6.43 -4.91 -1.61
C GLY A 122 -6.28 -3.60 -2.34
N THR A 123 -6.56 -2.53 -1.60
CA THR A 123 -6.49 -1.15 -2.09
C THR A 123 -5.81 -0.25 -1.07
N ILE A 124 -5.10 0.76 -1.58
CA ILE A 124 -4.53 1.86 -0.80
C ILE A 124 -5.15 3.15 -1.32
N THR A 125 -5.76 3.93 -0.44
CA THR A 125 -6.38 5.22 -0.76
C THR A 125 -5.34 6.32 -0.66
N ILE A 126 -5.18 7.07 -1.77
CA ILE A 126 -4.30 8.23 -1.89
C ILE A 126 -5.14 9.44 -2.31
N PRO A 127 -5.47 10.36 -1.37
CA PRO A 127 -6.32 11.51 -1.66
C PRO A 127 -5.78 12.40 -2.79
N ALA A 128 -4.45 12.61 -2.82
CA ALA A 128 -3.81 13.42 -3.85
C ALA A 128 -3.97 12.88 -5.28
N ALA A 129 -4.24 11.57 -5.41
CA ALA A 129 -4.55 10.93 -6.70
C ALA A 129 -6.05 10.86 -6.98
N SER A 130 -6.90 11.21 -6.01
CA SER A 130 -8.38 11.10 -6.07
C SER A 130 -8.86 9.70 -6.46
N LYS A 131 -8.13 8.66 -6.06
CA LYS A 131 -8.45 7.26 -6.38
C LYS A 131 -7.83 6.28 -5.40
N ASP A 132 -8.37 5.06 -5.41
CA ASP A 132 -7.80 3.90 -4.75
C ASP A 132 -6.88 3.14 -5.71
N PHE A 133 -5.69 2.81 -5.24
CA PHE A 133 -4.77 1.95 -5.99
C PHE A 133 -4.92 0.51 -5.53
N LYS A 134 -5.14 -0.38 -6.49
CA LYS A 134 -5.15 -1.83 -6.23
C LYS A 134 -3.72 -2.34 -6.12
N PHE A 135 -3.51 -3.29 -5.20
CA PHE A 135 -2.27 -4.05 -5.09
C PHE A 135 -2.56 -5.53 -4.86
N GLU A 136 -1.60 -6.36 -5.20
CA GLU A 136 -1.58 -7.80 -4.90
C GLU A 136 -0.13 -8.20 -4.66
N HIS A 137 0.14 -8.74 -3.46
CA HIS A 137 1.47 -9.19 -3.08
C HIS A 137 1.41 -10.65 -2.64
N LYS A 138 2.24 -11.50 -3.25
CA LYS A 138 2.39 -12.92 -2.92
C LYS A 138 3.81 -13.16 -2.48
N SER A 139 4.00 -13.78 -1.32
CA SER A 139 5.30 -14.11 -0.78
C SER A 139 5.18 -15.27 0.22
N ARG A 140 6.20 -15.46 1.02
CA ARG A 140 6.27 -16.55 2.01
C ARG A 140 6.70 -15.99 3.37
N LEU A 141 6.17 -16.60 4.41
CA LEU A 141 6.53 -16.35 5.80
C LEU A 141 7.42 -17.48 6.30
N SER A 142 8.63 -17.15 6.68
CA SER A 142 9.60 -18.09 7.24
C SER A 142 9.84 -17.79 8.71
N PRO A 143 10.07 -18.82 9.57
CA PRO A 143 10.39 -18.61 10.96
C PRO A 143 11.64 -17.74 11.13
N VAL A 144 11.61 -16.82 12.08
CA VAL A 144 12.79 -16.04 12.46
C VAL A 144 13.66 -16.89 13.38
N PRO A 145 14.93 -17.18 13.03
CA PRO A 145 15.81 -18.00 13.84
C PRO A 145 15.97 -17.44 15.26
N GLY A 146 15.74 -18.29 16.27
CA GLY A 146 15.88 -17.93 17.68
C GLY A 146 14.72 -17.17 18.30
N ILE A 147 13.67 -16.85 17.52
CA ILE A 147 12.48 -16.16 18.04
C ILE A 147 11.26 -17.04 17.76
N ALA A 148 10.63 -17.53 18.82
CA ALA A 148 9.45 -18.37 18.68
C ALA A 148 8.24 -17.55 18.20
N ASN A 149 7.39 -18.17 17.35
CA ASN A 149 6.14 -17.60 16.88
C ASN A 149 6.26 -16.29 16.06
N GLN A 150 7.45 -15.97 15.58
CA GLN A 150 7.71 -14.82 14.71
C GLN A 150 8.11 -15.29 13.32
N TYR A 151 7.54 -14.65 12.31
CA TYR A 151 7.70 -14.99 10.89
C TYR A 151 7.96 -13.72 10.05
N ARG A 152 8.77 -13.89 9.00
CA ARG A 152 9.06 -12.86 7.99
C ARG A 152 8.97 -13.39 6.59
#